data_06522bf746046d452bc204fe70a47bd3
#
_entry.id   06522bf746046d452bc204fe70a47bd3
#
_cell.length_a   1.000
_cell.length_b   1.000
_cell.length_c   1.000
_cell.angle_alpha   90.00
_cell.angle_beta   90.00
_cell.angle_gamma   90.00
#
_symmetry.space_group_name_H-M   'P 1'
#
loop_
_entity.id
_entity.type
_entity.pdbx_description
1 polymer ?
#
loop_
_entity_poly.entity_id
_entity_poly.type
_entity_poly.pdbx_seq_one_letter_code
_entity_poly.pdbx_strand_id
1 'polypeptide(L)'
;MAGFIIRPILTKLSLLYKTGNRKKFISTISKIAVFIFVATLFGMLAAYILGIPALKLVLGDVGNAIEPYKPALVLVILGGGLYAIVNLGYYCLVIFEMTGVIFSIYAVGAVLAYFISDFMVKSFGMNGAAFAYMITMLLLSISFLIAVIFGLRKVKK
;
A
#
# COMPACT_ATOMS: atom_id res chain seq x y z
N MET A 1 -12.08 13.46 -4.15
CA MET A 1 -12.09 12.98 -5.56
C MET A 1 -11.80 11.47 -5.74
N ALA A 2 -11.00 10.82 -4.90
CA ALA A 2 -10.71 9.37 -5.00
C ALA A 2 -11.97 8.45 -4.91
N GLY A 3 -13.02 8.86 -4.19
CA GLY A 3 -14.24 8.06 -4.03
C GLY A 3 -15.03 7.78 -5.33
N PHE A 4 -14.87 8.59 -6.36
CA PHE A 4 -15.60 8.40 -7.62
C PHE A 4 -15.09 7.21 -8.44
N ILE A 5 -13.80 6.89 -8.35
CA ILE A 5 -13.18 5.77 -9.09
C ILE A 5 -13.27 4.47 -8.27
N ILE A 6 -13.16 4.57 -6.95
CA ILE A 6 -13.12 3.39 -6.06
C ILE A 6 -14.52 2.80 -5.88
N ARG A 7 -15.57 3.62 -5.77
CA ARG A 7 -16.97 3.14 -5.59
C ARG A 7 -17.43 2.16 -6.66
N PRO A 8 -17.32 2.43 -7.98
CA PRO A 8 -17.77 1.48 -9.00
C PRO A 8 -16.99 0.16 -8.99
N ILE A 9 -15.69 0.21 -8.64
CA ILE A 9 -14.85 -0.99 -8.51
C ILE A 9 -15.31 -1.85 -7.34
N LEU A 10 -15.60 -1.23 -6.19
CA LEU A 10 -16.10 -1.92 -5.00
C LEU A 10 -17.49 -2.55 -5.24
N THR A 11 -18.39 -1.81 -5.89
CA THR A 11 -19.72 -2.32 -6.23
C THR A 11 -19.60 -3.53 -7.16
N LYS A 12 -18.75 -3.46 -8.17
CA LYS A 12 -18.48 -4.57 -9.09
C LYS A 12 -17.89 -5.79 -8.37
N LEU A 13 -16.93 -5.59 -7.48
CA LEU A 13 -16.32 -6.68 -6.68
C LEU A 13 -17.35 -7.31 -5.75
N SER A 14 -18.14 -6.52 -5.03
CA SER A 14 -19.21 -7.01 -4.16
C SER A 14 -20.25 -7.82 -4.93
N LEU A 15 -20.65 -7.35 -6.13
CA LEU A 15 -21.59 -8.07 -6.98
C LEU A 15 -21.02 -9.40 -7.47
N LEU A 16 -19.76 -9.43 -7.91
CA LEU A 16 -19.07 -10.64 -8.32
C LEU A 16 -18.94 -11.67 -7.19
N TYR A 17 -18.75 -11.19 -5.96
CA TYR A 17 -18.74 -12.02 -4.77
C TYR A 17 -20.12 -12.62 -4.48
N LYS A 18 -21.17 -11.79 -4.45
CA LYS A 18 -22.57 -12.23 -4.22
C LYS A 18 -23.08 -13.18 -5.29
N THR A 19 -22.69 -13.02 -6.55
CA THR A 19 -23.06 -13.92 -7.65
C THR A 19 -22.26 -15.22 -7.69
N GLY A 20 -21.34 -15.44 -6.75
CA GLY A 20 -20.52 -16.66 -6.66
C GLY A 20 -19.47 -16.80 -7.77
N ASN A 21 -19.26 -15.78 -8.60
CA ASN A 21 -18.32 -15.85 -9.72
C ASN A 21 -16.88 -15.61 -9.30
N ARG A 22 -16.35 -16.56 -8.51
CA ARG A 22 -15.03 -16.51 -7.90
C ARG A 22 -13.90 -16.30 -8.91
N LYS A 23 -13.97 -16.92 -10.09
CA LYS A 23 -12.92 -16.76 -11.12
C LYS A 23 -12.82 -15.31 -11.58
N LYS A 24 -13.95 -14.66 -11.85
CA LYS A 24 -13.99 -13.24 -12.25
C LYS A 24 -13.59 -12.31 -11.11
N PHE A 25 -13.97 -12.62 -9.86
CA PHE A 25 -13.58 -11.87 -8.68
C PHE A 25 -12.06 -11.85 -8.52
N ILE A 26 -11.40 -13.02 -8.49
CA ILE A 26 -9.94 -13.14 -8.37
C ILE A 26 -9.24 -12.47 -9.55
N SER A 27 -9.72 -12.69 -10.78
CA SER A 27 -9.16 -12.05 -11.97
C SER A 27 -9.20 -10.52 -11.89
N THR A 28 -10.31 -9.96 -11.39
CA THR A 28 -10.45 -8.50 -11.23
C THR A 28 -9.48 -7.97 -10.19
N ILE A 29 -9.36 -8.62 -9.03
CA ILE A 29 -8.40 -8.23 -7.97
C ILE A 29 -6.96 -8.31 -8.49
N SER A 30 -6.61 -9.40 -9.19
CA SER A 30 -5.27 -9.58 -9.77
C SER A 30 -4.94 -8.47 -10.78
N LYS A 31 -5.88 -8.09 -11.65
CA LYS A 31 -5.68 -6.98 -12.60
C LYS A 31 -5.44 -5.65 -11.89
N ILE A 32 -6.18 -5.37 -10.82
CA ILE A 32 -6.00 -4.16 -10.03
C ILE A 32 -4.64 -4.19 -9.32
N ALA A 33 -4.25 -5.31 -8.73
CA ALA A 33 -2.96 -5.47 -8.08
C ALA A 33 -1.79 -5.28 -9.05
N VAL A 34 -1.86 -5.87 -10.26
CA VAL A 34 -0.86 -5.67 -11.33
C VAL A 34 -0.81 -4.20 -11.75
N PHE A 35 -1.96 -3.54 -11.92
CA PHE A 35 -2.00 -2.12 -12.24
C PHE A 35 -1.32 -1.26 -11.18
N ILE A 36 -1.61 -1.51 -9.88
CA ILE A 36 -0.96 -0.83 -8.75
C ILE A 36 0.56 -1.05 -8.80
N PHE A 37 1.00 -2.30 -9.03
CA PHE A 37 2.42 -2.64 -9.11
C PHE A 37 3.12 -1.90 -10.25
N VAL A 38 2.55 -1.90 -11.45
CA VAL A 38 3.09 -1.19 -12.61
C VAL A 38 3.13 0.32 -12.35
N ALA A 39 2.04 0.90 -11.83
CA ALA A 39 1.97 2.32 -11.50
C ALA A 39 3.02 2.71 -10.43
N THR A 40 3.26 1.85 -9.44
CA THR A 40 4.30 2.06 -8.41
C THR A 40 5.70 2.06 -9.04
N LEU A 41 6.00 1.12 -9.94
CA LEU A 41 7.29 1.07 -10.65
C LEU A 41 7.51 2.33 -11.47
N PHE A 42 6.50 2.80 -12.20
CA PHE A 42 6.57 4.07 -12.94
C PHE A 42 6.78 5.26 -12.00
N GLY A 43 6.07 5.30 -10.88
CA GLY A 43 6.23 6.33 -9.85
C GLY A 43 7.64 6.35 -9.27
N MET A 44 8.23 5.18 -8.98
CA MET A 44 9.61 5.05 -8.49
C MET A 44 10.62 5.55 -9.54
N LEU A 45 10.46 5.17 -10.81
CA LEU A 45 11.30 5.64 -11.91
C LEU A 45 11.20 7.17 -12.06
N ALA A 46 9.99 7.70 -12.08
CA ALA A 46 9.76 9.13 -12.16
C ALA A 46 10.38 9.89 -10.99
N ALA A 47 10.23 9.37 -9.76
CA ALA A 47 10.84 9.97 -8.58
C ALA A 47 12.38 9.89 -8.59
N TYR A 48 12.93 8.81 -9.09
CA TYR A 48 14.37 8.64 -9.21
C TYR A 48 14.98 9.63 -10.22
N ILE A 49 14.31 9.86 -11.36
CA ILE A 49 14.81 10.71 -12.44
C ILE A 49 14.44 12.18 -12.19
N LEU A 50 13.17 12.45 -11.88
CA LEU A 50 12.60 13.79 -11.82
C LEU A 50 12.42 14.34 -10.40
N GLY A 51 12.51 13.50 -9.37
CA GLY A 51 12.17 13.89 -8.00
C GLY A 51 13.01 15.05 -7.49
N ILE A 52 14.34 14.97 -7.59
CA ILE A 52 15.23 16.06 -7.15
C ILE A 52 15.11 17.30 -8.07
N PRO A 53 15.13 17.19 -9.41
CA PRO A 53 14.89 18.33 -10.28
C PRO A 53 13.57 19.05 -10.00
N ALA A 54 12.48 18.29 -9.81
CA ALA A 54 11.17 18.86 -9.50
C ALA A 54 11.17 19.59 -8.14
N LEU A 55 11.80 19.00 -7.11
CA LEU A 55 11.93 19.65 -5.80
C LEU A 55 12.80 20.91 -5.86
N LYS A 56 13.88 20.92 -6.63
CA LYS A 56 14.71 22.12 -6.86
C LYS A 56 13.91 23.23 -7.53
N LEU A 57 13.05 22.88 -8.47
CA LEU A 57 12.21 23.85 -9.18
C LEU A 57 11.16 24.50 -8.26
N VAL A 58 10.62 23.74 -7.29
CA VAL A 58 9.59 24.22 -6.36
C VAL A 58 10.20 24.92 -5.14
N LEU A 59 11.32 24.43 -4.60
CA LEU A 59 11.91 24.85 -3.34
C LEU A 59 13.18 25.71 -3.51
N GLY A 60 13.63 25.93 -4.76
CA GLY A 60 14.83 26.71 -5.03
C GLY A 60 16.08 26.10 -4.40
N ASP A 61 16.90 26.92 -3.77
CA ASP A 61 18.18 26.51 -3.15
C ASP A 61 18.07 25.46 -2.03
N VAL A 62 16.91 25.42 -1.35
CA VAL A 62 16.62 24.39 -0.36
C VAL A 62 16.58 22.97 -0.99
N GLY A 63 16.29 22.89 -2.28
CA GLY A 63 16.31 21.62 -3.04
C GLY A 63 17.68 20.94 -3.06
N ASN A 64 18.77 21.69 -2.91
CA ASN A 64 20.13 21.11 -2.83
C ASN A 64 20.35 20.35 -1.50
N ALA A 65 19.77 20.82 -0.40
CA ALA A 65 19.84 20.14 0.89
C ALA A 65 19.09 18.81 0.94
N ILE A 66 18.16 18.57 -0.03
CA ILE A 66 17.33 17.36 -0.09
C ILE A 66 17.98 16.26 -0.93
N GLU A 67 19.02 16.58 -1.71
CA GLU A 67 19.70 15.61 -2.59
C GLU A 67 20.17 14.32 -1.89
N PRO A 68 20.73 14.36 -0.64
CA PRO A 68 21.10 13.16 0.11
C PRO A 68 19.91 12.23 0.45
N TYR A 69 18.67 12.75 0.39
CA TYR A 69 17.44 12.03 0.74
C TYR A 69 16.72 11.45 -0.48
N LYS A 70 17.34 11.45 -1.66
CA LYS A 70 16.80 10.82 -2.87
C LYS A 70 16.35 9.35 -2.64
N PRO A 71 17.11 8.50 -1.92
CA PRO A 71 16.65 7.15 -1.60
C PRO A 71 15.37 7.14 -0.78
N ALA A 72 15.22 8.05 0.19
CA ALA A 72 14.01 8.16 1.01
C ALA A 72 12.78 8.46 0.17
N LEU A 73 12.89 9.35 -0.84
CA LEU A 73 11.80 9.67 -1.75
C LEU A 73 11.30 8.43 -2.52
N VAL A 74 12.22 7.63 -3.05
CA VAL A 74 11.88 6.39 -3.76
C VAL A 74 11.23 5.36 -2.83
N LEU A 75 11.75 5.23 -1.59
CA LEU A 75 11.18 4.33 -0.58
C LEU A 75 9.76 4.73 -0.16
N VAL A 76 9.49 6.02 -0.01
CA VAL A 76 8.15 6.53 0.30
C VAL A 76 7.16 6.19 -0.82
N ILE A 77 7.57 6.29 -2.08
CA ILE A 77 6.71 5.92 -3.22
C ILE A 77 6.46 4.42 -3.25
N LEU A 78 7.48 3.60 -3.00
CA LEU A 78 7.32 2.16 -2.86
C LEU A 78 6.34 1.82 -1.73
N GLY A 79 6.52 2.43 -0.56
CA GLY A 79 5.59 2.30 0.56
C GLY A 79 4.16 2.72 0.22
N GLY A 80 3.99 3.79 -0.57
CA GLY A 80 2.69 4.23 -1.10
C GLY A 80 2.03 3.20 -2.00
N GLY A 81 2.80 2.51 -2.86
CA GLY A 81 2.32 1.39 -3.67
C GLY A 81 1.88 0.19 -2.82
N LEU A 82 2.66 -0.16 -1.80
CA LEU A 82 2.30 -1.19 -0.83
C LEU A 82 1.03 -0.81 -0.06
N TYR A 83 0.89 0.45 0.35
CA TYR A 83 -0.33 0.97 0.97
C TYR A 83 -1.57 0.83 0.05
N ALA A 84 -1.42 1.03 -1.25
CA ALA A 84 -2.51 0.80 -2.20
C ALA A 84 -2.92 -0.70 -2.25
N ILE A 85 -1.95 -1.63 -2.11
CA ILE A 85 -2.23 -3.07 -1.98
C ILE A 85 -2.93 -3.38 -0.65
N VAL A 86 -2.52 -2.75 0.46
CA VAL A 86 -3.20 -2.86 1.76
C VAL A 86 -4.66 -2.43 1.64
N ASN A 87 -4.94 -1.30 0.99
CA ASN A 87 -6.32 -0.84 0.75
C ASN A 87 -7.12 -1.83 -0.10
N LEU A 88 -6.53 -2.42 -1.14
CA LEU A 88 -7.20 -3.44 -1.93
C LEU A 88 -7.57 -4.66 -1.06
N GLY A 89 -6.65 -5.13 -0.22
CA GLY A 89 -6.88 -6.21 0.74
C GLY A 89 -7.96 -5.86 1.77
N TYR A 90 -7.92 -4.63 2.31
CA TYR A 90 -8.94 -4.10 3.21
C TYR A 90 -10.34 -4.21 2.60
N TYR A 91 -10.53 -3.72 1.36
CA TYR A 91 -11.82 -3.79 0.70
C TYR A 91 -12.28 -5.24 0.45
N CYS A 92 -11.37 -6.15 0.13
CA CYS A 92 -11.70 -7.56 0.01
C CYS A 92 -12.22 -8.14 1.33
N LEU A 93 -11.56 -7.83 2.45
CA LEU A 93 -11.99 -8.30 3.78
C LEU A 93 -13.31 -7.68 4.23
N VAL A 94 -13.59 -6.43 3.86
CA VAL A 94 -14.90 -5.79 4.08
C VAL A 94 -16.00 -6.53 3.32
N ILE A 95 -15.76 -6.91 2.05
CA ILE A 95 -16.70 -7.70 1.24
C ILE A 95 -16.92 -9.10 1.85
N PHE A 96 -15.89 -9.67 2.50
CA PHE A 96 -15.98 -10.96 3.21
C PHE A 96 -16.60 -10.84 4.61
N GLU A 97 -16.97 -9.61 5.05
CA GLU A 97 -17.52 -9.32 6.38
C GLU A 97 -16.55 -9.69 7.53
N MET A 98 -15.25 -9.68 7.27
CA MET A 98 -14.19 -10.05 8.22
C MET A 98 -13.63 -8.83 8.98
N THR A 99 -14.52 -7.99 9.56
CA THR A 99 -14.12 -6.73 10.22
C THR A 99 -13.21 -6.94 11.45
N GLY A 100 -13.40 -8.02 12.20
CA GLY A 100 -12.53 -8.35 13.34
C GLY A 100 -11.09 -8.64 12.92
N VAL A 101 -10.89 -9.28 11.77
CA VAL A 101 -9.56 -9.55 11.22
C VAL A 101 -8.89 -8.23 10.80
N ILE A 102 -9.64 -7.33 10.18
CA ILE A 102 -9.14 -6.00 9.81
C ILE A 102 -8.64 -5.24 11.04
N PHE A 103 -9.46 -5.20 12.10
CA PHE A 103 -9.08 -4.55 13.35
C PHE A 103 -7.80 -5.15 13.95
N SER A 104 -7.71 -6.48 14.01
CA SER A 104 -6.53 -7.17 14.55
C SER A 104 -5.26 -6.86 13.75
N ILE A 105 -5.33 -6.86 12.41
CA ILE A 105 -4.18 -6.54 11.55
C ILE A 105 -3.70 -5.12 11.81
N TYR A 106 -4.61 -4.13 11.88
CA TYR A 106 -4.23 -2.75 12.14
C TYR A 106 -3.73 -2.53 13.56
N ALA A 107 -4.33 -3.18 14.57
CA ALA A 107 -3.88 -3.08 15.95
C ALA A 107 -2.45 -3.61 16.12
N VAL A 108 -2.17 -4.81 15.63
CA VAL A 108 -0.81 -5.39 15.64
C VAL A 108 0.15 -4.54 14.79
N GLY A 109 -0.30 -4.10 13.62
CA GLY A 109 0.48 -3.24 12.73
C GLY A 109 0.87 -1.91 13.38
N ALA A 110 -0.02 -1.29 14.14
CA ALA A 110 0.26 -0.03 14.85
C ALA A 110 1.36 -0.23 15.94
N VAL A 111 1.28 -1.32 16.70
CA VAL A 111 2.31 -1.65 17.71
C VAL A 111 3.66 -1.89 17.03
N LEU A 112 3.70 -2.69 15.96
CA LEU A 112 4.93 -2.95 15.21
C LEU A 112 5.49 -1.66 14.58
N ALA A 113 4.64 -0.82 14.02
CA ALA A 113 5.03 0.45 13.42
C ALA A 113 5.73 1.37 14.44
N TYR A 114 5.22 1.41 15.69
CA TYR A 114 5.83 2.20 16.75
C TYR A 114 7.28 1.76 17.04
N PHE A 115 7.50 0.46 17.24
CA PHE A 115 8.85 -0.05 17.53
C PHE A 115 9.80 0.07 16.33
N ILE A 116 9.32 -0.24 15.12
CA ILE A 116 10.11 -0.14 13.89
C ILE A 116 10.50 1.33 13.65
N SER A 117 9.58 2.28 13.82
CA SER A 117 9.85 3.70 13.60
C SER A 117 10.86 4.24 14.60
N ASP A 118 10.70 3.92 15.90
CA ASP A 118 11.62 4.39 16.94
C ASP A 118 13.06 3.90 16.67
N PHE A 119 13.22 2.61 16.38
CA PHE A 119 14.51 2.02 16.06
C PHE A 119 15.16 2.59 14.79
N MET A 120 14.38 2.67 13.71
CA MET A 120 14.89 3.11 12.41
C MET A 120 15.24 4.60 12.39
N VAL A 121 14.41 5.44 13.01
CA VAL A 121 14.65 6.89 13.07
C VAL A 121 15.89 7.20 13.93
N LYS A 122 16.07 6.51 15.07
CA LYS A 122 17.27 6.66 15.90
C LYS A 122 18.55 6.23 15.19
N SER A 123 18.48 5.20 14.35
CA SER A 123 19.65 4.65 13.65
C SER A 123 20.01 5.39 12.36
N PHE A 124 19.02 5.84 11.59
CA PHE A 124 19.21 6.36 10.22
C PHE A 124 18.58 7.73 9.97
N GLY A 125 18.05 8.40 11.01
CA GLY A 125 17.45 9.72 10.91
C GLY A 125 16.28 9.76 9.91
N MET A 126 16.28 10.73 9.01
CA MET A 126 15.21 10.93 8.02
C MET A 126 15.08 9.76 7.03
N ASN A 127 16.18 9.17 6.58
CA ASN A 127 16.15 7.96 5.75
C ASN A 127 15.53 6.79 6.53
N GLY A 128 15.78 6.70 7.85
CA GLY A 128 15.16 5.71 8.74
C GLY A 128 13.65 5.80 8.79
N ALA A 129 13.08 7.00 8.77
CA ALA A 129 11.63 7.19 8.71
C ALA A 129 11.03 6.61 7.41
N ALA A 130 11.68 6.82 6.26
CA ALA A 130 11.25 6.26 4.99
C ALA A 130 11.35 4.72 4.97
N PHE A 131 12.42 4.15 5.52
CA PHE A 131 12.58 2.71 5.71
C PHE A 131 11.50 2.14 6.63
N ALA A 132 11.24 2.77 7.78
CA ALA A 132 10.20 2.35 8.72
C ALA A 132 8.82 2.31 8.07
N TYR A 133 8.49 3.35 7.31
CA TYR A 133 7.23 3.41 6.55
C TYR A 133 7.13 2.26 5.54
N MET A 134 8.15 2.05 4.71
CA MET A 134 8.18 0.99 3.71
C MET A 134 8.04 -0.40 4.36
N ILE A 135 8.79 -0.69 5.44
CA ILE A 135 8.74 -1.98 6.15
C ILE A 135 7.36 -2.19 6.75
N THR A 136 6.79 -1.18 7.39
CA THR A 136 5.44 -1.26 7.99
C THR A 136 4.38 -1.56 6.93
N MET A 137 4.42 -0.88 5.77
CA MET A 137 3.49 -1.12 4.67
C MET A 137 3.69 -2.50 4.05
N LEU A 138 4.90 -3.00 4.00
CA LEU A 138 5.21 -4.35 3.53
C LEU A 138 4.61 -5.42 4.47
N LEU A 139 4.80 -5.27 5.78
CA LEU A 139 4.23 -6.20 6.77
C LEU A 139 2.69 -6.19 6.72
N LEU A 140 2.07 -5.02 6.67
CA LEU A 140 0.62 -4.89 6.52
C LEU A 140 0.14 -5.53 5.21
N SER A 141 0.81 -5.26 4.10
CA SER A 141 0.48 -5.83 2.79
C SER A 141 0.48 -7.36 2.83
N ILE A 142 1.52 -7.97 3.40
CA ILE A 142 1.60 -9.44 3.56
C ILE A 142 0.45 -9.94 4.45
N SER A 143 0.18 -9.28 5.59
CA SER A 143 -0.88 -9.66 6.52
C SER A 143 -2.26 -9.64 5.86
N PHE A 144 -2.56 -8.57 5.09
CA PHE A 144 -3.81 -8.47 4.34
C PHE A 144 -3.91 -9.51 3.23
N LEU A 145 -2.82 -9.80 2.50
CA LEU A 145 -2.81 -10.84 1.46
C LEU A 145 -3.11 -12.22 2.06
N ILE A 146 -2.48 -12.56 3.16
CA ILE A 146 -2.74 -13.81 3.88
C ILE A 146 -4.20 -13.88 4.29
N ALA A 147 -4.74 -12.83 4.91
CA ALA A 147 -6.13 -12.78 5.35
C ALA A 147 -7.13 -12.91 4.18
N VAL A 148 -6.86 -12.28 3.05
CA VAL A 148 -7.67 -12.42 1.82
C VAL A 148 -7.66 -13.86 1.30
N ILE A 149 -6.50 -14.52 1.29
CA ILE A 149 -6.39 -15.93 0.87
C ILE A 149 -7.21 -16.83 1.78
N PHE A 150 -7.16 -16.60 3.11
CA PHE A 150 -7.99 -17.35 4.07
C PHE A 150 -9.48 -17.06 3.87
N GLY A 151 -9.87 -15.81 3.69
CA GLY A 151 -11.25 -15.43 3.39
C GLY A 151 -11.79 -16.12 2.14
N LEU A 152 -11.00 -16.17 1.05
CA LEU A 152 -11.34 -16.89 -0.16
C LEU A 152 -11.51 -18.40 0.03
N ARG A 153 -10.83 -19.02 1.00
CA ARG A 153 -10.98 -20.45 1.30
C ARG A 153 -12.25 -20.73 2.10
N LYS A 154 -12.63 -19.82 3.00
CA LYS A 154 -13.82 -19.99 3.87
C LYS A 154 -15.13 -19.94 3.07
N VAL A 155 -15.16 -19.23 1.96
CA VAL A 155 -16.31 -19.15 1.03
C VAL A 155 -16.55 -20.48 0.25
N LYS A 156 -15.67 -21.45 0.39
CA LYS A 156 -15.77 -22.75 -0.31
C LYS A 156 -16.71 -23.76 0.39
N LYS A 157 -17.29 -23.38 1.52
CA LYS A 157 -18.33 -24.13 2.25
C LYS A 157 -19.65 -23.42 2.15
#